data_92aac81180a6ae8dd3fddaafbeef9502
#
_entry.id   92aac81180a6ae8dd3fddaafbeef9502
#
_cell.length_a   1.000
_cell.length_b   1.000
_cell.length_c   1.000
_cell.angle_alpha   90.00
_cell.angle_beta   90.00
_cell.angle_gamma   90.00
#
_symmetry.space_group_name_H-M   'P 1'
#
loop_
_entity.id
_entity.type
_entity.pdbx_description
1 polymer ?
#
loop_
_entity_poly.entity_id
_entity_poly.type
_entity_poly.pdbx_seq_one_letter_code
_entity_poly.pdbx_strand_id
1 'polypeptide(L)'
;VWELVKSGGWMMLPIILSSIAAAGIIIERLWTLRASRITPPHLLGQVWQWIQEQKLDSENLKQLRADSPLGEILAAGLANSRHGREIMKECIEEAAARVIHELERYLSALGSIAAMAPLLGLLGTVLGMIDIFGSFNSSGATANAGVLAGGISKALICTASGLIVAIPAIFFHRFLQSRVDELVVGMEQQAIRLVEVVQGDRDVDLIDAKIDLKSLARAGGGKKK
;
A
#
# COMPACT_ATOMS: atom_id res chain seq x y z
N VAL A 1 26.23 -15.19 9.23
CA VAL A 1 24.78 -15.09 9.58
C VAL A 1 24.36 -16.26 10.48
N TRP A 2 24.66 -17.51 10.11
CA TRP A 2 24.28 -18.70 10.89
C TRP A 2 24.91 -18.75 12.30
N GLU A 3 26.16 -18.31 12.44
CA GLU A 3 26.82 -18.19 13.75
C GLU A 3 26.22 -17.08 14.64
N LEU A 4 25.82 -15.95 14.02
CA LEU A 4 25.12 -14.88 14.73
C LEU A 4 23.75 -15.33 15.24
N VAL A 5 23.02 -16.15 14.45
CA VAL A 5 21.74 -16.71 14.89
C VAL A 5 21.92 -17.67 16.08
N LYS A 6 22.95 -18.52 16.05
CA LYS A 6 23.25 -19.40 17.17
C LYS A 6 23.70 -18.65 18.45
N SER A 7 24.46 -17.58 18.28
CA SER A 7 24.96 -16.77 19.41
C SER A 7 23.88 -15.89 20.06
N GLY A 8 22.80 -15.51 19.34
CA GLY A 8 21.70 -14.69 19.86
C GLY A 8 20.67 -15.45 20.74
N GLY A 9 20.75 -16.80 20.79
CA GLY A 9 19.86 -17.63 21.60
C GLY A 9 18.44 -17.71 21.08
N TRP A 10 17.50 -18.19 21.94
CA TRP A 10 16.12 -18.49 21.51
C TRP A 10 15.34 -17.23 21.08
N MET A 11 15.70 -16.03 21.57
CA MET A 11 15.11 -14.75 21.17
C MET A 11 15.32 -14.40 19.69
N MET A 12 16.27 -15.04 19.03
CA MET A 12 16.44 -14.87 17.59
C MET A 12 15.27 -15.45 16.76
N LEU A 13 14.55 -16.46 17.29
CA LEU A 13 13.43 -17.08 16.58
C LEU A 13 12.31 -16.08 16.24
N PRO A 14 11.72 -15.33 17.18
CA PRO A 14 10.69 -14.35 16.87
C PRO A 14 11.22 -13.22 15.96
N ILE A 15 12.49 -12.82 16.09
CA ILE A 15 13.09 -11.81 15.21
C ILE A 15 13.20 -12.32 13.76
N ILE A 16 13.63 -13.56 13.57
CA ILE A 16 13.72 -14.20 12.25
C ILE A 16 12.33 -14.38 11.62
N LEU A 17 11.35 -14.85 12.40
CA LEU A 17 9.97 -14.98 11.92
C LEU A 17 9.39 -13.62 11.50
N SER A 18 9.63 -12.58 12.28
CA SER A 18 9.24 -11.21 11.94
C SER A 18 9.91 -10.71 10.66
N SER A 19 11.21 -11.05 10.47
CA SER A 19 11.96 -10.70 9.25
C SER A 19 11.39 -11.38 8.02
N ILE A 20 11.08 -12.67 8.10
CA ILE A 20 10.50 -13.43 6.98
C ILE A 20 9.10 -12.88 6.64
N ALA A 21 8.28 -12.63 7.66
CA ALA A 21 6.94 -12.06 7.48
C ALA A 21 7.01 -10.66 6.85
N ALA A 22 7.89 -9.79 7.35
CA ALA A 22 8.08 -8.45 6.79
C ALA A 22 8.54 -8.52 5.33
N ALA A 23 9.53 -9.35 5.00
CA ALA A 23 10.01 -9.52 3.64
C ALA A 23 8.90 -10.06 2.70
N GLY A 24 8.12 -11.02 3.14
CA GLY A 24 6.99 -11.55 2.39
C GLY A 24 5.93 -10.49 2.09
N ILE A 25 5.53 -9.70 3.10
CA ILE A 25 4.58 -8.60 2.93
C ILE A 25 5.14 -7.53 1.97
N ILE A 26 6.40 -7.14 2.13
CA ILE A 26 7.04 -6.13 1.27
C ILE A 26 7.02 -6.57 -0.20
N ILE A 27 7.46 -7.80 -0.48
CA ILE A 27 7.52 -8.33 -1.84
C ILE A 27 6.12 -8.42 -2.46
N GLU A 28 5.15 -8.97 -1.71
CA GLU A 28 3.77 -9.10 -2.15
C GLU A 28 3.16 -7.73 -2.46
N ARG A 29 3.36 -6.73 -1.57
CA ARG A 29 2.81 -5.39 -1.72
C ARG A 29 3.46 -4.59 -2.84
N LEU A 30 4.77 -4.68 -3.02
CA LEU A 30 5.46 -4.07 -4.16
C LEU A 30 4.95 -4.58 -5.51
N TRP A 31 4.48 -5.82 -5.56
CA TRP A 31 3.93 -6.40 -6.77
C TRP A 31 2.45 -6.05 -6.98
N THR A 32 1.67 -6.04 -5.92
CA THR A 32 0.21 -5.77 -5.93
C THR A 32 -0.08 -4.28 -6.13
N LEU A 33 0.66 -3.37 -5.46
CA LEU A 33 0.47 -1.92 -5.54
C LEU A 33 1.08 -1.27 -6.81
N ARG A 34 1.23 -2.03 -7.89
CA ARG A 34 1.61 -1.46 -9.18
C ARG A 34 0.45 -0.71 -9.80
N ALA A 35 0.67 0.55 -10.18
CA ALA A 35 -0.34 1.40 -10.81
C ALA A 35 -1.05 0.74 -12.00
N SER A 36 -0.31 -0.01 -12.82
CA SER A 36 -0.88 -0.72 -13.98
C SER A 36 -1.92 -1.79 -13.63
N ARG A 37 -1.93 -2.29 -12.39
CA ARG A 37 -2.92 -3.25 -11.90
C ARG A 37 -4.12 -2.59 -11.24
N ILE A 38 -3.89 -1.46 -10.56
CA ILE A 38 -4.92 -0.78 -9.77
C ILE A 38 -5.69 0.23 -10.63
N THR A 39 -4.95 1.01 -11.44
CA THR A 39 -5.50 2.05 -12.33
C THR A 39 -5.02 1.83 -13.77
N PRO A 40 -5.51 0.79 -14.49
CA PRO A 40 -5.12 0.57 -15.88
C PRO A 40 -5.53 1.76 -16.76
N PRO A 41 -4.62 2.33 -17.57
CA PRO A 41 -4.89 3.55 -18.33
C PRO A 41 -5.97 3.39 -19.42
N HIS A 42 -6.21 2.16 -19.87
CA HIS A 42 -7.20 1.85 -20.90
C HIS A 42 -8.65 1.78 -20.37
N LEU A 43 -8.84 1.61 -19.06
CA LEU A 43 -10.15 1.40 -18.44
C LEU A 43 -11.12 2.56 -18.69
N LEU A 44 -10.68 3.79 -18.51
CA LEU A 44 -11.53 4.97 -18.76
C LEU A 44 -11.96 5.07 -20.22
N GLY A 45 -11.07 4.78 -21.17
CA GLY A 45 -11.41 4.76 -22.59
C GLY A 45 -12.45 3.69 -22.92
N GLN A 46 -12.34 2.52 -22.32
CA GLN A 46 -13.26 1.40 -22.49
C GLN A 46 -14.65 1.71 -21.90
N VAL A 47 -14.67 2.26 -20.68
CA VAL A 47 -15.91 2.71 -20.02
C VAL A 47 -16.58 3.81 -20.83
N TRP A 48 -15.80 4.77 -21.34
CA TRP A 48 -16.29 5.84 -22.19
C TRP A 48 -16.97 5.31 -23.46
N GLN A 49 -16.34 4.35 -24.13
CA GLN A 49 -16.91 3.70 -25.32
C GLN A 49 -18.23 2.99 -25.01
N TRP A 50 -18.31 2.27 -23.88
CA TRP A 50 -19.55 1.59 -23.46
C TRP A 50 -20.70 2.56 -23.14
N ILE A 51 -20.38 3.72 -22.56
CA ILE A 51 -21.37 4.78 -22.31
C ILE A 51 -21.91 5.33 -23.64
N GLN A 52 -21.04 5.62 -24.61
CA GLN A 52 -21.45 6.13 -25.92
C GLN A 52 -22.26 5.11 -26.73
N GLU A 53 -21.88 3.83 -26.66
CA GLU A 53 -22.58 2.76 -27.37
C GLU A 53 -23.84 2.26 -26.64
N GLN A 54 -24.19 2.84 -25.49
CA GLN A 54 -25.28 2.40 -24.60
C GLN A 54 -25.24 0.90 -24.25
N LYS A 55 -24.05 0.31 -24.26
CA LYS A 55 -23.78 -1.10 -23.94
C LYS A 55 -23.42 -1.31 -22.47
N LEU A 56 -24.05 -0.61 -21.56
CA LEU A 56 -23.91 -0.82 -20.11
C LEU A 56 -24.72 -2.04 -19.68
N ASP A 57 -24.26 -3.21 -20.11
CA ASP A 57 -24.90 -4.48 -19.77
C ASP A 57 -24.36 -5.04 -18.45
N SER A 58 -25.14 -5.86 -17.76
CA SER A 58 -24.75 -6.47 -16.48
C SER A 58 -23.46 -7.31 -16.58
N GLU A 59 -23.20 -7.87 -17.76
CA GLU A 59 -21.99 -8.65 -18.03
C GLU A 59 -20.75 -7.76 -18.08
N ASN A 60 -20.83 -6.63 -18.80
CA ASN A 60 -19.74 -5.66 -18.90
C ASN A 60 -19.42 -5.03 -17.55
N LEU A 61 -20.43 -4.75 -16.72
CA LEU A 61 -20.22 -4.25 -15.36
C LEU A 61 -19.55 -5.28 -14.44
N LYS A 62 -19.88 -6.57 -14.57
CA LYS A 62 -19.21 -7.64 -13.84
C LYS A 62 -17.76 -7.80 -14.26
N GLN A 63 -17.49 -7.73 -15.56
CA GLN A 63 -16.14 -7.81 -16.10
C GLN A 63 -15.30 -6.62 -15.60
N LEU A 64 -15.84 -5.39 -15.66
CA LEU A 64 -15.19 -4.19 -15.14
C LEU A 64 -14.84 -4.31 -13.65
N ARG A 65 -15.77 -4.84 -12.86
CA ARG A 65 -15.57 -5.07 -11.42
C ARG A 65 -14.47 -6.08 -11.11
N ALA A 66 -14.30 -7.09 -11.96
CA ALA A 66 -13.32 -8.15 -11.77
C ALA A 66 -11.91 -7.76 -12.27
N ASP A 67 -11.82 -6.76 -13.15
CA ASP A 67 -10.58 -6.43 -13.85
C ASP A 67 -9.58 -5.67 -12.96
N SER A 68 -10.06 -4.73 -12.15
CA SER A 68 -9.19 -3.92 -11.30
C SER A 68 -9.93 -3.24 -10.15
N PRO A 69 -9.22 -2.81 -9.10
CA PRO A 69 -9.78 -2.03 -7.99
C PRO A 69 -10.48 -0.74 -8.46
N LEU A 70 -9.91 -0.02 -9.43
CA LEU A 70 -10.57 1.12 -10.05
C LEU A 70 -11.85 0.68 -10.78
N GLY A 71 -11.81 -0.44 -11.49
CA GLY A 71 -12.98 -1.00 -12.19
C GLY A 71 -14.13 -1.30 -11.25
N GLU A 72 -13.86 -1.77 -10.03
CA GLU A 72 -14.88 -1.99 -9.01
C GLU A 72 -15.58 -0.68 -8.61
N ILE A 73 -14.82 0.40 -8.39
CA ILE A 73 -15.34 1.72 -8.04
C ILE A 73 -16.20 2.29 -9.19
N LEU A 74 -15.68 2.22 -10.42
CA LEU A 74 -16.40 2.71 -11.60
C LEU A 74 -17.68 1.91 -11.88
N ALA A 75 -17.64 0.58 -11.72
CA ALA A 75 -18.80 -0.28 -11.88
C ALA A 75 -19.90 0.02 -10.86
N ALA A 76 -19.54 0.33 -9.59
CA ALA A 76 -20.49 0.72 -8.56
C ALA A 76 -21.22 2.03 -8.93
N GLY A 77 -20.51 3.02 -9.45
CA GLY A 77 -21.08 4.26 -9.95
C GLY A 77 -21.99 4.04 -11.16
N LEU A 78 -21.52 3.30 -12.17
CA LEU A 78 -22.27 3.04 -13.40
C LEU A 78 -23.56 2.25 -13.17
N ALA A 79 -23.54 1.27 -12.27
CA ALA A 79 -24.73 0.49 -11.91
C ALA A 79 -25.85 1.37 -11.35
N ASN A 80 -25.50 2.47 -10.70
CA ASN A 80 -26.43 3.40 -10.07
C ASN A 80 -26.61 4.73 -10.84
N SER A 81 -26.10 4.82 -12.05
CA SER A 81 -26.13 6.03 -12.87
C SER A 81 -27.55 6.59 -13.14
N ARG A 82 -28.55 5.70 -13.13
CA ARG A 82 -29.97 6.05 -13.33
C ARG A 82 -30.66 6.62 -12.09
N HIS A 83 -30.08 6.50 -10.91
CA HIS A 83 -30.67 6.91 -9.63
C HIS A 83 -30.31 8.35 -9.22
N GLY A 84 -29.57 9.06 -10.06
CA GLY A 84 -29.15 10.44 -9.82
C GLY A 84 -27.74 10.57 -9.24
N ARG A 85 -27.24 11.83 -9.28
CA ARG A 85 -25.85 12.16 -8.95
C ARG A 85 -25.44 11.79 -7.52
N GLU A 86 -26.33 12.06 -6.57
CA GLU A 86 -26.01 11.83 -5.14
C GLU A 86 -25.90 10.33 -4.80
N ILE A 87 -26.83 9.52 -5.30
CA ILE A 87 -26.80 8.06 -5.09
C ILE A 87 -25.58 7.45 -5.79
N MET A 88 -25.26 7.94 -7.00
CA MET A 88 -24.07 7.49 -7.72
C MET A 88 -22.79 7.78 -6.95
N LYS A 89 -22.65 8.98 -6.37
CA LYS A 89 -21.51 9.35 -5.53
C LYS A 89 -21.41 8.48 -4.28
N GLU A 90 -22.51 8.29 -3.55
CA GLU A 90 -22.56 7.47 -2.35
C GLU A 90 -22.10 6.03 -2.64
N CYS A 91 -22.57 5.43 -3.74
CA CYS A 91 -22.13 4.09 -4.14
C CYS A 91 -20.65 4.04 -4.54
N ILE A 92 -20.12 5.09 -5.16
CA ILE A 92 -18.69 5.22 -5.47
C ILE A 92 -17.87 5.32 -4.19
N GLU A 93 -18.27 6.16 -3.24
CA GLU A 93 -17.57 6.34 -1.97
C GLU A 93 -17.56 5.05 -1.14
N GLU A 94 -18.69 4.32 -1.11
CA GLU A 94 -18.77 3.03 -0.43
C GLU A 94 -17.84 1.98 -1.09
N ALA A 95 -17.82 1.90 -2.42
CA ALA A 95 -16.94 1.02 -3.14
C ALA A 95 -15.47 1.41 -2.95
N ALA A 96 -15.15 2.70 -2.98
CA ALA A 96 -13.81 3.22 -2.74
C ALA A 96 -13.31 2.86 -1.33
N ALA A 97 -14.16 3.01 -0.30
CA ALA A 97 -13.80 2.64 1.06
C ALA A 97 -13.43 1.15 1.19
N ARG A 98 -14.16 0.25 0.52
CA ARG A 98 -13.82 -1.18 0.50
C ARG A 98 -12.48 -1.44 -0.20
N VAL A 99 -12.27 -0.83 -1.36
CA VAL A 99 -11.02 -0.97 -2.13
C VAL A 99 -9.83 -0.45 -1.33
N ILE A 100 -9.95 0.72 -0.71
CA ILE A 100 -8.90 1.30 0.15
C ILE A 100 -8.55 0.33 1.28
N HIS A 101 -9.55 -0.22 1.96
CA HIS A 101 -9.33 -1.19 3.03
C HIS A 101 -8.57 -2.44 2.56
N GLU A 102 -8.84 -2.92 1.35
CA GLU A 102 -8.08 -4.03 0.76
C GLU A 102 -6.64 -3.65 0.40
N LEU A 103 -6.41 -2.45 -0.09
CA LEU A 103 -5.06 -1.95 -0.41
C LEU A 103 -4.22 -1.79 0.85
N GLU A 104 -4.80 -1.37 1.97
CA GLU A 104 -4.13 -1.18 3.26
C GLU A 104 -3.94 -2.47 4.07
N ARG A 105 -4.60 -3.54 3.71
CA ARG A 105 -4.78 -4.77 4.50
C ARG A 105 -3.52 -5.29 5.20
N TYR A 106 -2.37 -5.36 4.54
CA TYR A 106 -1.13 -5.89 5.14
C TYR A 106 -0.16 -4.80 5.60
N LEU A 107 -0.45 -3.52 5.31
CA LEU A 107 0.39 -2.40 5.73
C LEU A 107 0.38 -2.26 7.26
N SER A 108 -0.79 -2.43 7.88
CA SER A 108 -0.93 -2.41 9.33
C SER A 108 -0.07 -3.50 10.01
N ALA A 109 -0.06 -4.72 9.45
CA ALA A 109 0.79 -5.80 9.96
C ALA A 109 2.29 -5.47 9.80
N LEU A 110 2.70 -4.91 8.66
CA LEU A 110 4.08 -4.47 8.43
C LEU A 110 4.48 -3.37 9.41
N GLY A 111 3.59 -2.40 9.66
CA GLY A 111 3.79 -1.34 10.67
C GLY A 111 3.95 -1.91 12.09
N SER A 112 3.17 -2.92 12.44
CA SER A 112 3.29 -3.62 13.73
C SER A 112 4.64 -4.33 13.86
N ILE A 113 5.08 -5.05 12.83
CA ILE A 113 6.41 -5.71 12.83
C ILE A 113 7.51 -4.66 12.96
N ALA A 114 7.42 -3.55 12.24
CA ALA A 114 8.37 -2.45 12.27
C ALA A 114 8.53 -1.85 13.68
N ALA A 115 7.43 -1.72 14.42
CA ALA A 115 7.42 -1.21 15.80
C ALA A 115 7.89 -2.27 16.82
N MET A 116 7.54 -3.55 16.63
CA MET A 116 7.83 -4.61 17.57
C MET A 116 9.26 -5.16 17.45
N ALA A 117 9.86 -5.15 16.26
CA ALA A 117 11.17 -5.74 16.03
C ALA A 117 12.29 -5.13 16.92
N PRO A 118 12.38 -3.79 17.12
CA PRO A 118 13.34 -3.21 18.05
C PRO A 118 13.08 -3.61 19.52
N LEU A 119 11.79 -3.72 19.89
CA LEU A 119 11.40 -4.13 21.25
C LEU A 119 11.77 -5.59 21.53
N LEU A 120 11.65 -6.47 20.55
CA LEU A 120 12.12 -7.84 20.64
C LEU A 120 13.64 -7.90 20.80
N GLY A 121 14.38 -7.05 20.10
CA GLY A 121 15.81 -6.90 20.26
C GLY A 121 16.18 -6.42 21.68
N LEU A 122 15.48 -5.42 22.19
CA LEU A 122 15.66 -4.90 23.55
C LEU A 122 15.33 -5.97 24.60
N LEU A 123 14.25 -6.71 24.41
CA LEU A 123 13.88 -7.82 25.29
C LEU A 123 14.99 -8.86 25.34
N GLY A 124 15.65 -9.14 24.21
CA GLY A 124 16.82 -10.02 24.14
C GLY A 124 17.99 -9.54 25.02
N THR A 125 18.22 -8.22 25.11
CA THR A 125 19.25 -7.68 26.02
C THR A 125 18.87 -7.86 27.49
N VAL A 126 17.63 -7.61 27.85
CA VAL A 126 17.15 -7.77 29.22
C VAL A 126 17.29 -9.23 29.67
N LEU A 127 16.85 -10.17 28.84
CA LEU A 127 17.00 -11.61 29.16
C LEU A 127 18.45 -12.05 29.20
N GLY A 128 19.31 -11.56 28.28
CA GLY A 128 20.74 -11.83 28.31
C GLY A 128 21.42 -11.33 29.57
N MET A 129 21.04 -10.16 30.09
CA MET A 129 21.53 -9.65 31.36
C MET A 129 21.05 -10.47 32.58
N ILE A 130 19.77 -10.90 32.55
CA ILE A 130 19.25 -11.79 33.61
C ILE A 130 20.03 -13.11 33.67
N ASP A 131 20.32 -13.73 32.51
CA ASP A 131 21.12 -14.95 32.42
C ASP A 131 22.52 -14.76 33.00
N ILE A 132 23.17 -13.61 32.73
CA ILE A 132 24.47 -13.27 33.23
C ILE A 132 24.44 -13.19 34.77
N PHE A 133 23.52 -12.42 35.34
CA PHE A 133 23.41 -12.26 36.79
C PHE A 133 22.99 -13.55 37.51
N GLY A 134 22.13 -14.37 36.85
CA GLY A 134 21.80 -15.70 37.35
C GLY A 134 22.98 -16.62 37.45
N SER A 135 23.87 -16.59 36.45
CA SER A 135 25.10 -17.38 36.43
C SER A 135 26.12 -16.91 37.49
N PHE A 136 26.17 -15.61 37.78
CA PHE A 136 26.99 -15.04 38.84
C PHE A 136 26.57 -15.54 40.22
N ASN A 137 25.29 -15.60 40.50
CA ASN A 137 24.75 -16.04 41.78
C ASN A 137 24.99 -17.53 42.05
N SER A 138 24.99 -18.36 41.02
CA SER A 138 25.13 -19.82 41.12
C SER A 138 26.61 -20.29 41.21
N SER A 139 27.55 -19.51 40.65
CA SER A 139 28.96 -19.91 40.52
C SER A 139 29.88 -19.32 41.58
N GLY A 140 29.40 -18.52 42.53
CA GLY A 140 30.20 -17.77 43.49
C GLY A 140 31.11 -16.73 42.82
N ALA A 141 32.00 -16.10 43.57
CA ALA A 141 32.83 -14.98 43.11
C ALA A 141 33.89 -15.31 42.03
N THR A 142 33.83 -16.49 41.43
CA THR A 142 34.78 -16.95 40.40
C THR A 142 34.25 -16.84 38.96
N ALA A 143 33.21 -16.03 38.72
CA ALA A 143 32.71 -15.84 37.38
C ALA A 143 33.80 -15.23 36.49
N ASN A 144 34.24 -15.99 35.50
CA ASN A 144 35.28 -15.59 34.56
C ASN A 144 34.78 -14.41 33.71
N ALA A 145 35.61 -13.38 33.51
CA ALA A 145 35.34 -12.24 32.63
C ALA A 145 34.85 -12.67 31.22
N GLY A 146 35.25 -13.85 30.76
CA GLY A 146 34.80 -14.43 29.49
C GLY A 146 33.29 -14.78 29.43
N VAL A 147 32.71 -15.27 30.53
CA VAL A 147 31.29 -15.58 30.64
C VAL A 147 30.46 -14.29 30.56
N LEU A 148 30.91 -13.26 31.27
CA LEU A 148 30.32 -11.93 31.26
C LEU A 148 30.36 -11.32 29.86
N ALA A 149 31.53 -11.31 29.22
CA ALA A 149 31.72 -10.78 27.88
C ALA A 149 30.83 -11.52 26.83
N GLY A 150 30.75 -12.86 26.94
CA GLY A 150 29.89 -13.68 26.06
C GLY A 150 28.40 -13.38 26.18
N GLY A 151 27.90 -13.20 27.41
CA GLY A 151 26.50 -12.86 27.64
C GLY A 151 26.14 -11.44 27.16
N ILE A 152 27.02 -10.46 27.38
CA ILE A 152 26.87 -9.10 26.87
C ILE A 152 26.85 -9.11 25.30
N SER A 153 27.82 -9.83 24.72
CA SER A 153 27.88 -9.97 23.26
C SER A 153 26.56 -10.55 22.66
N LYS A 154 26.03 -11.60 23.28
CA LYS A 154 24.77 -12.23 22.92
C LYS A 154 23.62 -11.24 22.99
N ALA A 155 23.54 -10.46 24.07
CA ALA A 155 22.52 -9.42 24.24
C ALA A 155 22.58 -8.35 23.13
N LEU A 156 23.79 -7.84 22.86
CA LEU A 156 24.00 -6.82 21.82
C LEU A 156 23.65 -7.34 20.42
N ILE A 157 23.92 -8.61 20.09
CA ILE A 157 23.57 -9.25 18.84
C ILE A 157 22.04 -9.27 18.66
N CYS A 158 21.25 -9.56 19.68
CA CYS A 158 19.80 -9.53 19.63
C CYS A 158 19.28 -8.14 19.28
N THR A 159 19.79 -7.09 19.92
CA THR A 159 19.37 -5.72 19.63
C THR A 159 19.75 -5.30 18.21
N ALA A 160 20.97 -5.58 17.79
CA ALA A 160 21.41 -5.30 16.44
C ALA A 160 20.53 -6.01 15.40
N SER A 161 20.18 -7.27 15.63
CA SER A 161 19.30 -8.05 14.74
C SER A 161 17.88 -7.47 14.68
N GLY A 162 17.32 -7.03 15.81
CA GLY A 162 16.02 -6.35 15.87
C GLY A 162 16.02 -5.06 15.06
N LEU A 163 17.06 -4.25 15.14
CA LEU A 163 17.20 -3.02 14.37
C LEU A 163 17.41 -3.27 12.88
N ILE A 164 18.16 -4.30 12.51
CA ILE A 164 18.35 -4.70 11.09
C ILE A 164 17.01 -5.06 10.42
N VAL A 165 16.10 -5.65 11.17
CA VAL A 165 14.74 -5.96 10.66
C VAL A 165 13.85 -4.71 10.66
N ALA A 166 13.90 -3.92 11.72
CA ALA A 166 13.03 -2.76 11.92
C ALA A 166 13.25 -1.65 10.89
N ILE A 167 14.51 -1.32 10.60
CA ILE A 167 14.84 -0.19 9.73
C ILE A 167 14.26 -0.37 8.31
N PRO A 168 14.47 -1.49 7.60
CA PRO A 168 13.83 -1.73 6.33
C PRO A 168 12.30 -1.80 6.44
N ALA A 169 11.76 -2.44 7.50
CA ALA A 169 10.33 -2.56 7.69
C ALA A 169 9.65 -1.19 7.84
N ILE A 170 10.23 -0.26 8.61
CA ILE A 170 9.73 1.12 8.75
C ILE A 170 9.79 1.86 7.41
N PHE A 171 10.91 1.74 6.70
CA PHE A 171 11.10 2.40 5.41
C PHE A 171 10.04 1.95 4.40
N PHE A 172 9.90 0.63 4.21
CA PHE A 172 8.94 0.10 3.26
C PHE A 172 7.49 0.32 3.70
N HIS A 173 7.20 0.27 5.00
CA HIS A 173 5.87 0.59 5.50
C HIS A 173 5.44 2.02 5.08
N ARG A 174 6.28 3.02 5.33
CA ARG A 174 6.01 4.41 4.93
C ARG A 174 5.94 4.60 3.43
N PHE A 175 6.85 3.95 2.69
CA PHE A 175 6.86 4.00 1.24
C PHE A 175 5.57 3.42 0.62
N LEU A 176 5.16 2.24 1.08
CA LEU A 176 3.96 1.58 0.60
C LEU A 176 2.69 2.34 1.00
N GLN A 177 2.65 2.93 2.20
CA GLN A 177 1.55 3.77 2.65
C GLN A 177 1.40 5.00 1.75
N SER A 178 2.47 5.75 1.51
CA SER A 178 2.45 6.87 0.56
C SER A 178 2.03 6.45 -0.85
N ARG A 179 2.38 5.23 -1.27
CA ARG A 179 1.98 4.69 -2.57
C ARG A 179 0.50 4.37 -2.63
N VAL A 180 -0.10 3.86 -1.54
CA VAL A 180 -1.57 3.66 -1.45
C VAL A 180 -2.27 5.00 -1.53
N ASP A 181 -1.83 6.01 -0.76
CA ASP A 181 -2.43 7.35 -0.75
C ASP A 181 -2.43 7.96 -2.17
N GLU A 182 -1.32 7.85 -2.91
CA GLU A 182 -1.20 8.31 -4.30
C GLU A 182 -2.21 7.61 -5.24
N LEU A 183 -2.36 6.30 -5.09
CA LEU A 183 -3.31 5.51 -5.89
C LEU A 183 -4.76 5.86 -5.56
N VAL A 184 -5.08 6.08 -4.28
CA VAL A 184 -6.42 6.50 -3.82
C VAL A 184 -6.80 7.83 -4.46
N VAL A 185 -5.94 8.85 -4.37
CA VAL A 185 -6.17 10.15 -5.00
C VAL A 185 -6.37 10.01 -6.51
N GLY A 186 -5.58 9.14 -7.17
CA GLY A 186 -5.74 8.85 -8.59
C GLY A 186 -7.10 8.21 -8.93
N MET A 187 -7.57 7.27 -8.11
CA MET A 187 -8.88 6.62 -8.29
C MET A 187 -10.04 7.59 -8.05
N GLU A 188 -9.96 8.43 -7.00
CA GLU A 188 -10.96 9.46 -6.72
C GLU A 188 -11.12 10.44 -7.88
N GLN A 189 -10.01 10.93 -8.45
CA GLN A 189 -10.05 11.82 -9.61
C GLN A 189 -10.73 11.16 -10.82
N GLN A 190 -10.50 9.88 -11.03
CA GLN A 190 -11.12 9.15 -12.14
C GLN A 190 -12.60 8.88 -11.88
N ALA A 191 -13.00 8.61 -10.65
CA ALA A 191 -14.38 8.46 -10.25
C ALA A 191 -15.17 9.77 -10.38
N ILE A 192 -14.59 10.91 -10.00
CA ILE A 192 -15.19 12.23 -10.19
C ILE A 192 -15.42 12.49 -11.68
N ARG A 193 -14.41 12.24 -12.53
CA ARG A 193 -14.53 12.38 -13.99
C ARG A 193 -15.65 11.52 -14.55
N LEU A 194 -15.83 10.29 -14.04
CA LEU A 194 -16.94 9.43 -14.46
C LEU A 194 -18.29 10.06 -14.15
N VAL A 195 -18.46 10.59 -12.92
CA VAL A 195 -19.71 11.25 -12.51
C VAL A 195 -20.04 12.43 -13.41
N GLU A 196 -19.08 13.30 -13.69
CA GLU A 196 -19.23 14.46 -14.57
C GLU A 196 -19.66 14.06 -15.98
N VAL A 197 -19.05 13.02 -16.52
CA VAL A 197 -19.34 12.49 -17.85
C VAL A 197 -20.74 11.89 -17.96
N VAL A 198 -21.12 11.05 -17.00
CA VAL A 198 -22.42 10.35 -16.99
C VAL A 198 -23.56 11.33 -16.78
N GLN A 199 -23.35 12.40 -16.04
CA GLN A 199 -24.37 13.40 -15.73
C GLN A 199 -24.43 14.56 -16.77
N GLY A 200 -23.61 14.51 -17.82
CA GLY A 200 -23.63 15.50 -18.90
C GLY A 200 -22.96 16.84 -18.61
N ASP A 201 -22.42 17.04 -17.39
CA ASP A 201 -21.76 18.30 -17.00
C ASP A 201 -20.51 18.60 -17.85
N ARG A 202 -19.95 17.60 -18.51
CA ARG A 202 -18.71 17.72 -19.29
C ARG A 202 -18.89 17.89 -20.79
N ASP A 203 -20.10 17.64 -21.31
CA ASP A 203 -20.39 17.90 -22.73
C ASP A 203 -20.31 19.40 -23.09
N VAL A 204 -20.59 20.27 -22.11
CA VAL A 204 -20.51 21.72 -22.27
C VAL A 204 -19.04 22.14 -22.39
N ASP A 205 -18.15 21.65 -21.51
CA ASP A 205 -16.72 22.02 -21.51
C ASP A 205 -15.98 21.49 -22.76
N LEU A 206 -16.34 20.32 -23.26
CA LEU A 206 -15.75 19.75 -24.49
C LEU A 206 -16.25 20.47 -25.76
N ILE A 207 -17.46 20.96 -25.74
CA ILE A 207 -18.04 21.79 -26.85
C ILE A 207 -17.32 23.15 -26.81
N ASP A 208 -17.17 23.77 -25.68
CA ASP A 208 -16.47 25.04 -25.52
C ASP A 208 -14.98 24.96 -25.89
N ALA A 209 -14.28 23.92 -25.43
CA ALA A 209 -12.88 23.66 -25.82
C ALA A 209 -12.72 23.36 -27.33
N LYS A 210 -13.69 22.70 -27.95
CA LYS A 210 -13.72 22.47 -29.42
C LYS A 210 -14.00 23.72 -30.19
N ILE A 211 -14.84 24.60 -29.67
CA ILE A 211 -15.16 25.91 -30.26
C ILE A 211 -13.92 26.82 -30.18
N ASP A 212 -13.23 26.82 -29.04
CA ASP A 212 -12.00 27.60 -28.82
C ASP A 212 -10.85 27.14 -29.73
N LEU A 213 -10.64 25.82 -29.87
CA LEU A 213 -9.68 25.27 -30.81
C LEU A 213 -10.01 25.60 -32.28
N LYS A 214 -11.29 25.63 -32.64
CA LYS A 214 -11.73 25.99 -33.98
C LYS A 214 -11.61 27.49 -34.25
N SER A 215 -11.82 28.34 -33.25
CA SER A 215 -11.62 29.79 -33.31
C SER A 215 -10.13 30.14 -33.46
N LEU A 216 -9.24 29.47 -32.69
CA LEU A 216 -7.80 29.63 -32.78
C LEU A 216 -7.22 29.14 -34.12
N ALA A 217 -7.75 28.03 -34.66
CA ALA A 217 -7.37 27.54 -35.98
C ALA A 217 -7.78 28.49 -37.11
N ARG A 218 -8.92 29.18 -36.97
CA ARG A 218 -9.35 30.22 -37.93
C ARG A 218 -8.57 31.52 -37.81
N ALA A 219 -8.18 31.91 -36.61
CA ALA A 219 -7.36 33.10 -36.38
C ALA A 219 -5.89 32.90 -36.85
N GLY A 220 -5.35 31.67 -36.75
CA GLY A 220 -4.01 31.32 -37.24
C GLY A 220 -3.88 31.17 -38.76
N GLY A 221 -4.97 30.90 -39.47
CA GLY A 221 -5.00 30.73 -40.93
C GLY A 221 -5.08 32.04 -41.75
N GLY A 222 -5.26 33.20 -41.11
CA GLY A 222 -5.44 34.47 -41.75
C GLY A 222 -4.20 35.32 -42.05
N LYS A 223 -2.98 34.80 -41.73
CA LYS A 223 -1.69 35.54 -41.98
C LYS A 223 -0.75 34.80 -42.93
N LYS A 224 -1.27 34.49 -44.12
CA LYS A 224 -0.44 34.18 -45.30
C LYS A 224 -1.13 34.76 -46.55
N LYS A 225 -0.90 36.00 -46.78
CA LYS A 225 -0.89 36.61 -48.10
C LYS A 225 0.05 37.83 -48.05
#